data_fddc7aef981f7d3409527c99c7e3f7bf
#
_entry.id   fddc7aef981f7d3409527c99c7e3f7bf
#
_cell.length_a   1.000
_cell.length_b   1.000
_cell.length_c   1.000
_cell.angle_alpha   90.00
_cell.angle_beta   90.00
_cell.angle_gamma   90.00
#
_symmetry.space_group_name_H-M   'P 1'
#
loop_
_entity.id
_entity.type
_entity.pdbx_description
1 polymer ?
#
loop_
_entity_poly.entity_id
_entity_poly.type
_entity_poly.pdbx_seq_one_letter_code
_entity_poly.pdbx_strand_id
1 'polypeptide(L)'
;MSKDLAINGGPKSLEGPLPPWPCLDQNAIDAVSAVLKSGKVNYWTGPKGMEFEKAFAKWQGSKYAISTTNGTSALHTALNALGIGPGDEVIVPSYTFIASSFSVVQAGAIPRFADVN
;
A
#
# COMPACT_ATOMS: atom_id res chain seq x y z
N MET A 1 27.80 27.77 10.52
CA MET A 1 26.75 26.74 10.69
C MET A 1 25.66 27.35 11.58
N SER A 2 24.40 27.30 11.14
CA SER A 2 23.28 27.83 11.96
C SER A 2 23.19 27.06 13.27
N LYS A 3 23.13 27.78 14.40
CA LYS A 3 22.91 27.19 15.73
C LYS A 3 21.46 26.77 15.98
N ASP A 4 20.58 27.03 15.01
CA ASP A 4 19.14 26.75 15.12
C ASP A 4 18.79 25.28 14.78
N LEU A 5 19.70 24.54 14.15
CA LEU A 5 19.51 23.13 13.86
C LEU A 5 19.87 22.26 15.08
N ALA A 6 19.05 21.28 15.42
CA ALA A 6 19.27 20.37 16.54
C ALA A 6 20.61 19.65 16.46
N ILE A 7 21.10 19.30 15.27
CA ILE A 7 22.41 18.67 15.06
C ILE A 7 23.59 19.59 15.45
N ASN A 8 23.37 20.91 15.48
CA ASN A 8 24.36 21.91 15.89
C ASN A 8 24.14 22.38 17.37
N GLY A 9 23.34 21.66 18.14
CA GLY A 9 23.02 22.00 19.54
C GLY A 9 21.80 22.90 19.71
N GLY A 10 21.02 23.14 18.65
CA GLY A 10 19.75 23.85 18.72
C GLY A 10 18.62 23.01 19.35
N PRO A 11 17.45 23.59 19.59
CA PRO A 11 16.32 22.87 20.17
C PRO A 11 15.82 21.75 19.25
N LYS A 12 15.43 20.64 19.85
CA LYS A 12 14.77 19.54 19.09
C LYS A 12 13.39 20.01 18.63
N SER A 13 13.06 19.77 17.37
CA SER A 13 11.74 20.05 16.80
C SER A 13 10.67 19.07 17.29
N LEU A 14 11.08 17.89 17.73
CA LEU A 14 10.22 16.86 18.27
C LEU A 14 10.73 16.45 19.66
N GLU A 15 9.90 16.62 20.67
CA GLU A 15 10.17 16.18 22.02
C GLU A 15 9.48 14.84 22.28
N GLY A 16 10.26 13.86 22.76
CA GLY A 16 9.76 12.53 23.09
C GLY A 16 9.99 11.47 21.98
N PRO A 17 9.65 10.23 22.28
CA PRO A 17 9.75 9.13 21.32
C PRO A 17 8.67 9.22 20.25
N LEU A 18 9.02 8.84 19.03
CA LEU A 18 8.02 8.60 17.98
C LEU A 18 7.08 7.47 18.42
N PRO A 19 5.79 7.53 18.01
CA PRO A 19 4.87 6.43 18.28
C PRO A 19 5.41 5.11 17.70
N PRO A 20 5.19 3.99 18.38
CA PRO A 20 5.65 2.69 17.90
C PRO A 20 4.93 2.31 16.59
N TRP A 21 5.61 1.58 15.73
CA TRP A 21 5.07 1.00 14.52
C TRP A 21 5.32 -0.52 14.51
N PRO A 22 4.30 -1.34 14.25
CA PRO A 22 2.87 -1.01 14.07
C PRO A 22 2.18 -0.64 15.39
N CYS A 23 1.15 0.22 15.31
CA CYS A 23 0.29 0.55 16.44
C CYS A 23 -1.03 -0.20 16.29
N LEU A 24 -1.13 -1.36 16.94
CA LEU A 24 -2.33 -2.20 16.94
C LEU A 24 -3.01 -2.09 18.31
N ASP A 25 -4.23 -1.57 18.31
CA ASP A 25 -5.04 -1.47 19.52
C ASP A 25 -5.77 -2.79 19.85
N GLN A 26 -6.43 -2.82 21.01
CA GLN A 26 -7.18 -4.00 21.45
C GLN A 26 -8.31 -4.36 20.49
N ASN A 27 -8.94 -3.37 19.84
CA ASN A 27 -10.01 -3.62 18.88
C ASN A 27 -9.51 -4.39 17.65
N ALA A 28 -8.31 -4.06 17.16
CA ALA A 28 -7.68 -4.78 16.05
C ALA A 28 -7.36 -6.23 16.44
N ILE A 29 -6.83 -6.45 17.66
CA ILE A 29 -6.53 -7.78 18.19
C ILE A 29 -7.80 -8.61 18.32
N ASP A 30 -8.86 -8.03 18.88
CA ASP A 30 -10.14 -8.72 19.08
C ASP A 30 -10.82 -9.06 17.75
N ALA A 31 -10.75 -8.16 16.76
CA ALA A 31 -11.29 -8.39 15.43
C ALA A 31 -10.60 -9.57 14.72
N VAL A 32 -9.25 -9.62 14.76
CA VAL A 32 -8.50 -10.76 14.19
C VAL A 32 -8.81 -12.05 14.94
N SER A 33 -8.84 -12.00 16.27
CA SER A 33 -9.18 -13.17 17.12
C SER A 33 -10.58 -13.71 16.81
N ALA A 34 -11.56 -12.84 16.58
CA ALA A 34 -12.91 -13.23 16.20
C ALA A 34 -12.95 -13.95 14.84
N VAL A 35 -12.19 -13.48 13.85
CA VAL A 35 -12.07 -14.14 12.54
C VAL A 35 -11.48 -15.55 12.71
N LEU A 36 -10.37 -15.68 13.44
CA LEU A 36 -9.74 -16.98 13.70
C LEU A 36 -10.69 -17.96 14.41
N LYS A 37 -11.37 -17.51 15.47
CA LYS A 37 -12.34 -18.31 16.22
C LYS A 37 -13.52 -18.76 15.36
N SER A 38 -13.92 -17.98 14.36
CA SER A 38 -15.02 -18.31 13.46
C SER A 38 -14.68 -19.45 12.49
N GLY A 39 -13.38 -19.74 12.26
CA GLY A 39 -12.91 -20.68 11.23
C GLY A 39 -13.11 -20.18 9.79
N LYS A 40 -13.72 -19.01 9.59
CA LYS A 40 -14.02 -18.43 8.27
C LYS A 40 -12.93 -17.45 7.85
N VAL A 41 -11.73 -17.96 7.60
CA VAL A 41 -10.50 -17.18 7.46
C VAL A 41 -10.13 -16.79 6.04
N ASN A 42 -10.84 -17.27 5.03
CA ASN A 42 -10.55 -16.92 3.64
C ASN A 42 -11.69 -16.09 3.01
N TYR A 43 -11.42 -15.48 1.86
CA TYR A 43 -12.34 -14.59 1.17
C TYR A 43 -13.69 -15.24 0.83
N TRP A 44 -13.70 -16.53 0.49
CA TRP A 44 -14.91 -17.23 0.04
C TRP A 44 -15.80 -17.72 1.19
N THR A 45 -15.24 -17.94 2.36
CA THR A 45 -15.97 -18.45 3.53
C THR A 45 -16.27 -17.39 4.58
N GLY A 46 -15.51 -16.29 4.57
CA GLY A 46 -15.64 -15.19 5.53
C GLY A 46 -16.06 -13.88 4.89
N PRO A 47 -16.81 -13.02 5.61
CA PRO A 47 -17.32 -11.77 5.05
C PRO A 47 -16.30 -10.62 5.05
N LYS A 48 -15.20 -10.73 5.80
CA LYS A 48 -14.32 -9.59 6.12
C LYS A 48 -13.63 -8.97 4.91
N GLY A 49 -13.21 -9.76 3.93
CA GLY A 49 -12.67 -9.26 2.67
C GLY A 49 -13.68 -8.41 1.90
N MET A 50 -14.89 -8.92 1.73
CA MET A 50 -15.96 -8.20 1.03
C MET A 50 -16.44 -6.97 1.80
N GLU A 51 -16.50 -7.03 3.13
CA GLU A 51 -16.82 -5.87 3.98
C GLU A 51 -15.77 -4.77 3.82
N PHE A 52 -14.49 -5.13 3.82
CA PHE A 52 -13.38 -4.21 3.60
C PHE A 52 -13.47 -3.54 2.23
N GLU A 53 -13.68 -4.29 1.16
CA GLU A 53 -13.79 -3.76 -0.21
C GLU A 53 -14.94 -2.75 -0.33
N LYS A 54 -16.10 -3.04 0.26
CA LYS A 54 -17.24 -2.12 0.29
C LYS A 54 -16.91 -0.83 1.05
N ALA A 55 -16.28 -0.96 2.23
CA ALA A 55 -15.91 0.17 3.06
C ALA A 55 -14.86 1.04 2.38
N PHE A 56 -13.84 0.43 1.77
CA PHE A 56 -12.77 1.12 1.06
C PHE A 56 -13.29 1.83 -0.21
N ALA A 57 -14.12 1.18 -1.01
CA ALA A 57 -14.76 1.78 -2.17
C ALA A 57 -15.57 3.03 -1.78
N LYS A 58 -16.36 2.93 -0.71
CA LYS A 58 -17.14 4.06 -0.18
C LYS A 58 -16.24 5.19 0.30
N TRP A 59 -15.18 4.88 1.05
CA TRP A 59 -14.24 5.88 1.57
C TRP A 59 -13.51 6.61 0.45
N GLN A 60 -13.06 5.88 -0.57
CA GLN A 60 -12.33 6.42 -1.73
C GLN A 60 -13.25 7.13 -2.74
N GLY A 61 -14.58 6.95 -2.65
CA GLY A 61 -15.53 7.47 -3.63
C GLY A 61 -15.54 6.71 -4.97
N SER A 62 -14.99 5.49 -4.99
CA SER A 62 -14.98 4.62 -6.17
C SER A 62 -16.19 3.68 -6.18
N LYS A 63 -16.55 3.20 -7.37
CA LYS A 63 -17.67 2.26 -7.52
C LYS A 63 -17.34 0.87 -6.95
N TYR A 64 -16.10 0.46 -7.08
CA TYR A 64 -15.59 -0.85 -6.63
C TYR A 64 -14.22 -0.72 -5.98
N ALA A 65 -13.88 -1.68 -5.15
CA ALA A 65 -12.54 -1.95 -4.67
C ALA A 65 -12.31 -3.45 -4.68
N ILE A 66 -11.10 -3.88 -4.93
CA ILE A 66 -10.68 -5.27 -4.94
C ILE A 66 -9.45 -5.38 -4.04
N SER A 67 -9.54 -6.23 -3.03
CA SER A 67 -8.42 -6.51 -2.14
C SER A 67 -7.43 -7.48 -2.78
N THR A 68 -6.15 -7.20 -2.60
CA THR A 68 -5.04 -8.04 -3.08
C THR A 68 -4.10 -8.35 -1.91
N THR A 69 -3.20 -9.30 -2.11
CA THR A 69 -2.27 -9.74 -1.05
C THR A 69 -1.27 -8.67 -0.63
N ASN A 70 -0.93 -7.76 -1.53
CA ASN A 70 0.01 -6.66 -1.30
C ASN A 70 -0.08 -5.61 -2.42
N GLY A 71 0.60 -4.47 -2.25
CA GLY A 71 0.60 -3.36 -3.22
C GLY A 71 1.22 -3.72 -4.57
N THR A 72 2.24 -4.57 -4.61
CA THR A 72 2.84 -5.04 -5.87
C THR A 72 1.83 -5.81 -6.71
N SER A 73 1.08 -6.72 -6.07
CA SER A 73 0.00 -7.47 -6.75
C SER A 73 -1.13 -6.54 -7.20
N ALA A 74 -1.43 -5.48 -6.43
CA ALA A 74 -2.44 -4.48 -6.82
C ALA A 74 -2.03 -3.76 -8.11
N LEU A 75 -0.79 -3.28 -8.19
CA LEU A 75 -0.25 -2.62 -9.39
C LEU A 75 -0.24 -3.57 -10.59
N HIS A 76 0.26 -4.78 -10.42
CA HIS A 76 0.29 -5.80 -11.49
C HIS A 76 -1.13 -6.15 -11.98
N THR A 77 -2.08 -6.33 -11.07
CA THR A 77 -3.49 -6.59 -11.42
C THR A 77 -4.09 -5.42 -12.21
N ALA A 78 -3.80 -4.18 -11.80
CA ALA A 78 -4.31 -3.00 -12.50
C ALA A 78 -3.74 -2.90 -13.94
N LEU A 79 -2.44 -3.14 -14.13
CA LEU A 79 -1.81 -3.16 -15.45
C LEU A 79 -2.42 -4.23 -16.35
N ASN A 80 -2.59 -5.44 -15.84
CA ASN A 80 -3.22 -6.53 -16.59
C ASN A 80 -4.69 -6.23 -16.94
N ALA A 81 -5.44 -5.62 -16.02
CA ALA A 81 -6.82 -5.24 -16.28
C ALA A 81 -6.96 -4.17 -17.37
N LEU A 82 -5.93 -3.33 -17.55
CA LEU A 82 -5.84 -2.36 -18.63
C LEU A 82 -5.32 -2.95 -19.94
N GLY A 83 -4.96 -4.24 -19.96
CA GLY A 83 -4.40 -4.90 -21.13
C GLY A 83 -2.94 -4.56 -21.41
N ILE A 84 -2.23 -3.99 -20.43
CA ILE A 84 -0.82 -3.66 -20.54
C ILE A 84 0.02 -4.96 -20.55
N GLY A 85 0.90 -5.11 -21.52
CA GLY A 85 1.69 -6.32 -21.71
C GLY A 85 2.90 -6.16 -22.62
N PRO A 86 3.37 -7.24 -23.25
CA PRO A 86 4.55 -7.22 -24.12
C PRO A 86 4.41 -6.23 -25.27
N GLY A 87 5.41 -5.35 -25.40
CA GLY A 87 5.45 -4.28 -26.39
C GLY A 87 4.97 -2.92 -25.91
N ASP A 88 4.29 -2.86 -24.75
CA ASP A 88 3.86 -1.62 -24.14
C ASP A 88 4.97 -0.99 -23.29
N GLU A 89 4.90 0.33 -23.15
CA GLU A 89 5.78 1.12 -22.29
C GLU A 89 4.97 1.83 -21.22
N VAL A 90 5.46 1.78 -19.98
CA VAL A 90 4.79 2.41 -18.83
C VAL A 90 5.75 3.39 -18.15
N ILE A 91 5.36 4.64 -18.04
CA ILE A 91 6.16 5.69 -17.36
C ILE A 91 6.05 5.47 -15.85
N VAL A 92 7.21 5.41 -15.19
CA VAL A 92 7.32 5.24 -13.74
C VAL A 92 8.35 6.22 -13.17
N PRO A 93 8.19 6.69 -11.92
CA PRO A 93 9.20 7.52 -11.28
C PRO A 93 10.48 6.70 -11.01
N SER A 94 11.65 7.35 -11.10
CA SER A 94 12.93 6.71 -10.79
C SER A 94 13.16 6.56 -9.28
N TYR A 95 12.67 7.51 -8.47
CA TYR A 95 12.76 7.49 -7.01
C TYR A 95 11.46 6.96 -6.40
N THR A 96 11.38 5.64 -6.26
CA THR A 96 10.20 4.95 -5.73
C THR A 96 10.59 3.57 -5.19
N PHE A 97 9.66 2.91 -4.49
CA PHE A 97 9.83 1.50 -4.15
C PHE A 97 9.82 0.64 -5.42
N ILE A 98 10.67 -0.38 -5.46
CA ILE A 98 10.90 -1.24 -6.64
C ILE A 98 9.60 -1.81 -7.25
N ALA A 99 8.54 -1.99 -6.46
CA ALA A 99 7.26 -2.51 -6.94
C ALA A 99 6.67 -1.69 -8.10
N SER A 100 6.94 -0.40 -8.18
CA SER A 100 6.43 0.45 -9.27
C SER A 100 6.94 0.01 -10.65
N SER A 101 8.24 -0.23 -10.78
CA SER A 101 8.84 -0.73 -12.03
C SER A 101 8.70 -2.24 -12.18
N PHE A 102 8.77 -2.97 -11.06
CA PHE A 102 8.69 -4.43 -11.08
C PHE A 102 7.33 -4.94 -11.53
N SER A 103 6.24 -4.30 -11.13
CA SER A 103 4.90 -4.66 -11.61
C SER A 103 4.73 -4.48 -13.13
N VAL A 104 5.40 -3.51 -13.73
CA VAL A 104 5.45 -3.31 -15.18
C VAL A 104 6.17 -4.47 -15.85
N VAL A 105 7.33 -4.85 -15.32
CA VAL A 105 8.10 -6.02 -15.83
C VAL A 105 7.31 -7.31 -15.66
N GLN A 106 6.59 -7.50 -14.56
CA GLN A 106 5.72 -8.66 -14.34
C GLN A 106 4.57 -8.74 -15.36
N ALA A 107 4.05 -7.59 -15.79
CA ALA A 107 3.06 -7.53 -16.87
C ALA A 107 3.66 -7.80 -18.27
N GLY A 108 4.98 -7.95 -18.37
CA GLY A 108 5.70 -8.13 -19.64
C GLY A 108 5.97 -6.83 -20.40
N ALA A 109 5.65 -5.68 -19.83
CA ALA A 109 5.85 -4.36 -20.40
C ALA A 109 7.22 -3.76 -20.04
N ILE A 110 7.57 -2.64 -20.64
CA ILE A 110 8.85 -1.96 -20.47
C ILE A 110 8.67 -0.73 -19.58
N PRO A 111 9.32 -0.67 -18.39
CA PRO A 111 9.29 0.55 -17.57
C PRO A 111 10.16 1.64 -18.20
N ARG A 112 9.61 2.82 -18.37
CA ARG A 112 10.31 4.04 -18.78
C ARG A 112 10.40 4.98 -17.59
N PHE A 113 11.62 5.26 -17.15
CA PHE A 113 11.81 6.13 -16.00
C PHE A 113 11.68 7.59 -16.39
N ALA A 114 10.91 8.34 -15.61
CA ALA A 114 10.82 9.78 -15.68
C ALA A 114 11.19 10.39 -14.33
N ASP A 115 11.80 11.56 -14.38
CA ASP A 115 12.09 12.35 -13.19
C ASP A 115 10.81 13.00 -12.65
N VAL A 116 10.85 13.38 -11.38
CA VAL A 116 9.75 14.09 -10.69
C VAL A 116 10.22 15.49 -10.33
N ASN A 117 9.35 16.48 -10.50
CA ASN A 117 9.60 17.86 -10.13
C ASN A 117 9.48 18.08 -8.62
#